data_cf02b39fafe29c16e4868f3004bb8465
#
_entry.id   cf02b39fafe29c16e4868f3004bb8465
#
_cell.length_a   1.000
_cell.length_b   1.000
_cell.length_c   1.000
_cell.angle_alpha   90.00
_cell.angle_beta   90.00
_cell.angle_gamma   90.00
#
_symmetry.space_group_name_H-M   'P 1'
#
loop_
_entity.id
_entity.type
_entity.pdbx_description
1 polymer ?
#
loop_
_entity_poly.entity_id
_entity_poly.type
_entity_poly.pdbx_seq_one_letter_code
_entity_poly.pdbx_strand_id
1 'polypeptide(L)'
;QTIDSLDRLRNALIARGKRLVILVAPNKWRTLQEKVTLNCKPKMTNYEALIPSLRNRGYAIYDGIDLFQYDQQQGPAHPLHSKQGTHWSVFGAAISVDYLRFAFAEEGIRLPKVSFADVELSDEPRNTDKDLHDLLNIMLGPDDEELAYPNLAFSEGDRPNVVVIGDSYYWTYYYLGIHQGLFASE
;
A
#
# COMPACT_ATOMS: atom_id res chain seq x y z
N GLN A 1 13.63 11.32 19.00
CA GLN A 1 12.69 10.60 19.89
C GLN A 1 11.90 9.50 19.15
N THR A 2 11.24 9.81 18.02
CA THR A 2 10.39 8.82 17.32
C THR A 2 11.20 7.64 16.78
N ILE A 3 12.30 7.89 16.07
CA ILE A 3 13.15 6.84 15.50
C ILE A 3 13.80 5.99 16.59
N ASP A 4 14.28 6.61 17.68
CA ASP A 4 14.87 5.85 18.78
C ASP A 4 13.84 4.95 19.49
N SER A 5 12.57 5.34 19.48
CA SER A 5 11.48 4.49 19.97
C SER A 5 11.21 3.30 19.05
N LEU A 6 11.27 3.50 17.73
CA LEU A 6 11.19 2.41 16.76
C LEU A 6 12.38 1.45 16.88
N ASP A 7 13.61 1.96 17.09
CA ASP A 7 14.79 1.11 17.32
C ASP A 7 14.61 0.26 18.56
N ARG A 8 14.12 0.84 19.65
CA ARG A 8 13.84 0.05 20.88
C ARG A 8 12.80 -1.03 20.63
N LEU A 9 11.72 -0.69 19.93
CA LEU A 9 10.69 -1.66 19.54
C LEU A 9 11.27 -2.78 18.67
N ARG A 10 11.98 -2.43 17.59
CA ARG A 10 12.60 -3.40 16.69
C ARG A 10 13.53 -4.33 17.44
N ASN A 11 14.40 -3.80 18.28
CA ASN A 11 15.34 -4.61 19.09
C ASN A 11 14.61 -5.55 20.06
N ALA A 12 13.54 -5.07 20.70
CA ALA A 12 12.71 -5.88 21.57
C ALA A 12 11.96 -7.00 20.82
N LEU A 13 11.55 -6.77 19.57
CA LEU A 13 10.95 -7.77 18.70
C LEU A 13 11.99 -8.80 18.26
N ILE A 14 13.17 -8.37 17.81
CA ILE A 14 14.26 -9.26 17.39
C ILE A 14 14.69 -10.16 18.54
N ALA A 15 14.82 -9.64 19.76
CA ALA A 15 15.15 -10.43 20.95
C ALA A 15 14.12 -11.54 21.25
N ARG A 16 12.91 -11.44 20.70
CA ARG A 16 11.83 -12.43 20.80
C ARG A 16 11.64 -13.26 19.52
N GLY A 17 12.61 -13.22 18.59
CA GLY A 17 12.52 -13.92 17.32
C GLY A 17 11.46 -13.37 16.37
N LYS A 18 11.01 -12.13 16.58
CA LYS A 18 10.03 -11.43 15.73
C LYS A 18 10.72 -10.47 14.78
N ARG A 19 10.02 -10.08 13.72
CA ARG A 19 10.49 -9.12 12.73
C ARG A 19 9.54 -7.94 12.63
N LEU A 20 10.05 -6.82 12.15
CA LEU A 20 9.30 -5.61 11.88
C LEU A 20 9.47 -5.22 10.42
N VAL A 21 8.37 -5.21 9.68
CA VAL A 21 8.29 -4.71 8.30
C VAL A 21 7.46 -3.44 8.31
N ILE A 22 7.92 -2.41 7.62
CA ILE A 22 7.24 -1.12 7.51
C ILE A 22 6.69 -0.99 6.10
N LEU A 23 5.38 -0.75 5.99
CA LEU A 23 4.72 -0.40 4.75
C LEU A 23 4.40 1.10 4.76
N VAL A 24 4.85 1.81 3.74
CA VAL A 24 4.48 3.21 3.50
C VAL A 24 3.47 3.23 2.35
N ALA A 25 2.23 3.50 2.68
CA ALA A 25 1.18 3.57 1.68
C ALA A 25 1.37 4.79 0.75
N PRO A 26 1.04 4.68 -0.55
CA PRO A 26 1.23 5.75 -1.52
C PRO A 26 0.18 6.84 -1.31
N ASN A 27 0.58 7.98 -0.76
CA ASN A 27 -0.31 9.12 -0.60
C ASN A 27 -0.64 9.74 -1.97
N LYS A 28 -1.91 9.82 -2.30
CA LYS A 28 -2.42 10.31 -3.60
C LYS A 28 -1.90 11.70 -3.96
N TRP A 29 -1.86 12.62 -3.00
CA TRP A 29 -1.28 13.95 -3.20
C TRP A 29 0.18 13.89 -3.68
N ARG A 30 0.95 12.97 -3.12
CA ARG A 30 2.37 12.87 -3.39
C ARG A 30 2.66 12.16 -4.72
N THR A 31 1.87 11.15 -5.04
CA THR A 31 2.03 10.37 -6.28
C THR A 31 1.47 11.07 -7.52
N LEU A 32 0.52 12.00 -7.35
CA LEU A 32 -0.12 12.76 -8.43
C LEU A 32 0.17 14.26 -8.31
N GLN A 33 1.34 14.63 -7.84
CA GLN A 33 1.71 16.01 -7.54
C GLN A 33 1.63 16.94 -8.76
N GLU A 34 1.90 16.40 -9.95
CA GLU A 34 1.81 17.12 -11.23
C GLU A 34 0.37 17.52 -11.61
N LYS A 35 -0.63 16.82 -11.07
CA LYS A 35 -2.06 17.13 -11.28
C LYS A 35 -2.59 18.19 -10.31
N VAL A 36 -1.77 18.60 -9.35
CA VAL A 36 -2.19 19.58 -8.35
C VAL A 36 -1.89 20.98 -8.82
N THR A 37 -2.93 21.77 -9.03
CA THR A 37 -2.84 23.17 -9.51
C THR A 37 -2.53 24.19 -8.41
N LEU A 38 -2.51 23.75 -7.13
CA LEU A 38 -2.25 24.64 -6.01
C LEU A 38 -0.75 25.00 -5.95
N ASN A 39 -0.45 26.29 -5.95
CA ASN A 39 0.91 26.81 -5.83
C ASN A 39 1.38 26.73 -4.35
N CYS A 40 1.48 25.53 -3.82
CA CYS A 40 2.00 25.25 -2.50
C CYS A 40 3.42 24.71 -2.60
N LYS A 41 4.38 25.41 -2.02
CA LYS A 41 5.71 24.84 -1.82
C LYS A 41 5.64 23.89 -0.62
N PRO A 42 5.78 22.57 -0.81
CA PRO A 42 5.74 21.65 0.30
C PRO A 42 6.92 21.92 1.23
N LYS A 43 6.66 22.03 2.52
CA LYS A 43 7.71 21.96 3.55
C LYS A 43 8.15 20.49 3.69
N MET A 44 9.28 20.27 4.35
CA MET A 44 9.72 18.92 4.72
C MET A 44 8.58 18.17 5.42
N THR A 45 8.17 17.06 4.85
CA THR A 45 7.13 16.19 5.41
C THR A 45 7.74 15.12 6.33
N ASN A 46 6.90 14.41 7.06
CA ASN A 46 7.34 13.25 7.84
C ASN A 46 8.01 12.18 6.98
N TYR A 47 7.57 12.04 5.73
CA TYR A 47 8.18 11.09 4.79
C TYR A 47 9.66 11.43 4.53
N GLU A 48 9.96 12.67 4.12
CA GLU A 48 11.35 13.08 3.86
C GLU A 48 12.22 13.06 5.11
N ALA A 49 11.63 13.27 6.28
CA ALA A 49 12.36 13.25 7.54
C ALA A 49 12.65 11.82 8.03
N LEU A 50 11.71 10.90 7.87
CA LEU A 50 11.79 9.57 8.50
C LEU A 50 12.35 8.50 7.56
N ILE A 51 11.89 8.43 6.31
CA ILE A 51 12.20 7.29 5.44
C ILE A 51 13.70 7.14 5.16
N PRO A 52 14.45 8.20 4.80
CA PRO A 52 15.90 8.08 4.62
C PRO A 52 16.61 7.60 5.89
N SER A 53 16.16 8.09 7.04
CA SER A 53 16.76 7.69 8.32
C SER A 53 16.49 6.23 8.68
N LEU A 54 15.29 5.73 8.38
CA LEU A 54 14.92 4.33 8.61
C LEU A 54 15.68 3.41 7.66
N ARG A 55 15.80 3.78 6.37
CA ARG A 55 16.59 3.03 5.38
C ARG A 55 18.06 2.94 5.81
N ASN A 56 18.66 4.04 6.25
CA ASN A 56 20.04 4.07 6.73
C ASN A 56 20.26 3.21 7.99
N ARG A 57 19.22 2.94 8.75
CA ARG A 57 19.25 2.04 9.93
C ARG A 57 18.90 0.58 9.58
N GLY A 58 18.74 0.26 8.30
CA GLY A 58 18.47 -1.09 7.81
C GLY A 58 17.10 -1.63 8.21
N TYR A 59 16.06 -0.78 8.19
CA TYR A 59 14.69 -1.26 8.30
C TYR A 59 14.21 -1.84 6.98
N ALA A 60 13.51 -2.96 7.03
CA ALA A 60 12.76 -3.50 5.90
C ALA A 60 11.55 -2.60 5.64
N ILE A 61 11.59 -1.85 4.52
CA ILE A 61 10.57 -0.88 4.17
C ILE A 61 10.03 -1.20 2.78
N TYR A 62 8.72 -1.43 2.69
CA TYR A 62 7.99 -1.30 1.46
C TYR A 62 7.57 0.17 1.28
N ASP A 63 8.08 0.82 0.25
CA ASP A 63 7.79 2.22 -0.05
C ASP A 63 6.86 2.34 -1.25
N GLY A 64 5.56 2.42 -0.97
CA GLY A 64 4.53 2.52 -2.01
C GLY A 64 4.56 3.85 -2.77
N ILE A 65 5.18 4.90 -2.21
CA ILE A 65 5.31 6.19 -2.90
C ILE A 65 6.30 6.04 -4.06
N ASP A 66 7.49 5.52 -3.79
CA ASP A 66 8.52 5.30 -4.83
C ASP A 66 8.00 4.36 -5.92
N LEU A 67 7.31 3.27 -5.52
CA LEU A 67 6.71 2.33 -6.46
C LEU A 67 5.70 3.01 -7.39
N PHE A 68 4.73 3.72 -6.81
CA PHE A 68 3.66 4.34 -7.60
C PHE A 68 4.19 5.44 -8.51
N GLN A 69 5.21 6.20 -8.08
CA GLN A 69 5.87 7.16 -8.94
C GLN A 69 6.58 6.49 -10.11
N TYR A 70 7.25 5.37 -9.86
CA TYR A 70 7.88 4.59 -10.93
C TYR A 70 6.84 4.05 -11.92
N ASP A 71 5.78 3.41 -11.44
CA ASP A 71 4.74 2.83 -12.28
C ASP A 71 3.99 3.91 -13.08
N GLN A 72 3.73 5.08 -12.48
CA GLN A 72 3.14 6.23 -13.20
C GLN A 72 4.00 6.67 -14.38
N GLN A 73 5.32 6.68 -14.24
CA GLN A 73 6.25 7.03 -15.32
C GLN A 73 6.27 5.99 -16.45
N GLN A 74 6.00 4.73 -16.14
CA GLN A 74 5.92 3.65 -17.14
C GLN A 74 4.57 3.58 -17.86
N GLY A 75 3.56 4.33 -17.42
CA GLY A 75 2.19 4.25 -17.92
C GLY A 75 1.50 2.97 -17.45
N PRO A 76 0.94 2.97 -16.25
CA PRO A 76 0.29 1.78 -15.69
C PRO A 76 -0.91 1.36 -16.54
N ALA A 77 -1.17 0.05 -16.59
CA ALA A 77 -2.29 -0.51 -17.37
C ALA A 77 -3.65 0.01 -16.90
N HIS A 78 -3.76 0.32 -15.60
CA HIS A 78 -4.99 0.83 -14.98
C HIS A 78 -4.64 1.89 -13.92
N PRO A 79 -5.61 2.76 -13.53
CA PRO A 79 -5.38 3.78 -12.54
C PRO A 79 -4.88 3.22 -11.20
N LEU A 80 -3.80 3.79 -10.67
CA LEU A 80 -3.25 3.41 -9.36
C LEU A 80 -3.97 4.11 -8.19
N HIS A 81 -4.72 5.16 -8.50
CA HIS A 81 -5.61 5.86 -7.58
C HIS A 81 -6.92 6.17 -8.31
N SER A 82 -8.03 5.85 -7.69
CA SER A 82 -9.36 6.24 -8.20
C SER A 82 -9.58 7.75 -8.04
N LYS A 83 -10.33 8.36 -8.95
CA LYS A 83 -10.77 9.77 -8.83
C LYS A 83 -11.63 10.00 -7.58
N GLN A 84 -12.44 9.02 -7.21
CA GLN A 84 -13.45 9.10 -6.15
C GLN A 84 -12.95 8.61 -4.78
N GLY A 85 -11.75 8.05 -4.71
CA GLY A 85 -11.13 7.53 -3.49
C GLY A 85 -9.98 8.38 -2.96
N THR A 86 -9.71 8.30 -1.66
CA THR A 86 -8.52 8.88 -1.03
C THR A 86 -7.34 7.92 -1.01
N HIS A 87 -7.62 6.63 -1.07
CA HIS A 87 -6.65 5.55 -1.00
C HIS A 87 -6.08 5.20 -2.39
N TRP A 88 -5.13 4.26 -2.43
CA TRP A 88 -4.80 3.57 -3.66
C TRP A 88 -6.03 2.87 -4.23
N SER A 89 -6.07 2.67 -5.55
CA SER A 89 -7.12 1.86 -6.15
C SER A 89 -6.96 0.39 -5.73
N VAL A 90 -8.03 -0.40 -5.92
CA VAL A 90 -7.96 -1.85 -5.71
C VAL A 90 -6.87 -2.47 -6.57
N PHE A 91 -6.70 -2.03 -7.82
CA PHE A 91 -5.60 -2.45 -8.69
C PHE A 91 -4.23 -2.03 -8.15
N GLY A 92 -4.09 -0.77 -7.72
CA GLY A 92 -2.84 -0.25 -7.13
C GLY A 92 -2.43 -1.04 -5.89
N ALA A 93 -3.39 -1.36 -5.02
CA ALA A 93 -3.13 -2.23 -3.87
C ALA A 93 -2.70 -3.63 -4.29
N ALA A 94 -3.35 -4.22 -5.30
CA ALA A 94 -3.05 -5.57 -5.77
C ALA A 94 -1.62 -5.70 -6.32
N ILE A 95 -1.16 -4.77 -7.16
CA ILE A 95 0.21 -4.80 -7.69
C ILE A 95 1.25 -4.58 -6.59
N SER A 96 0.89 -3.86 -5.54
CA SER A 96 1.79 -3.57 -4.42
C SER A 96 2.14 -4.80 -3.59
N VAL A 97 1.39 -5.89 -3.71
CA VAL A 97 1.59 -7.10 -2.87
C VAL A 97 2.92 -7.77 -3.14
N ASP A 98 3.39 -7.79 -4.38
CA ASP A 98 4.70 -8.39 -4.69
C ASP A 98 5.84 -7.61 -4.04
N TYR A 99 5.74 -6.30 -3.98
CA TYR A 99 6.74 -5.46 -3.29
C TYR A 99 6.70 -5.65 -1.78
N LEU A 100 5.51 -5.81 -1.20
CA LEU A 100 5.37 -6.19 0.20
C LEU A 100 6.09 -7.53 0.46
N ARG A 101 5.94 -8.51 -0.43
CA ARG A 101 6.63 -9.80 -0.35
C ARG A 101 8.15 -9.64 -0.37
N PHE A 102 8.70 -8.72 -1.18
CA PHE A 102 10.14 -8.42 -1.16
C PHE A 102 10.58 -7.85 0.19
N ALA A 103 9.83 -6.93 0.79
CA ALA A 103 10.17 -6.39 2.10
C ALA A 103 10.17 -7.48 3.20
N PHE A 104 9.24 -8.44 3.13
CA PHE A 104 9.27 -9.62 4.02
C PHE A 104 10.49 -10.51 3.76
N ALA A 105 10.88 -10.69 2.51
CA ALA A 105 12.04 -11.49 2.14
C ALA A 105 13.35 -10.89 2.67
N GLU A 106 13.48 -9.57 2.77
CA GLU A 106 14.63 -8.90 3.40
C GLU A 106 14.76 -9.27 4.89
N GLU A 107 13.66 -9.57 5.55
CA GLU A 107 13.65 -10.07 6.94
C GLU A 107 13.72 -11.62 7.02
N GLY A 108 14.01 -12.28 5.91
CA GLY A 108 14.14 -13.74 5.83
C GLY A 108 12.81 -14.50 5.83
N ILE A 109 11.69 -13.80 5.63
CA ILE A 109 10.34 -14.38 5.63
C ILE A 109 9.86 -14.54 4.18
N ARG A 110 9.56 -15.75 3.76
CA ARG A 110 8.98 -16.03 2.44
C ARG A 110 7.47 -16.08 2.55
N LEU A 111 6.79 -15.24 1.79
CA LEU A 111 5.34 -15.26 1.65
C LEU A 111 4.93 -16.01 0.37
N PRO A 112 3.70 -16.57 0.32
CA PRO A 112 3.12 -17.14 -0.89
C PRO A 112 3.23 -16.18 -2.09
N LYS A 113 3.38 -16.73 -3.29
CA LYS A 113 3.32 -15.93 -4.52
C LYS A 113 1.89 -15.49 -4.77
N VAL A 114 1.76 -14.30 -5.34
CA VAL A 114 0.47 -13.75 -5.75
C VAL A 114 0.45 -13.65 -7.27
N SER A 115 -0.67 -13.98 -7.88
CA SER A 115 -0.92 -13.80 -9.30
C SER A 115 -2.32 -13.29 -9.52
N PHE A 116 -2.55 -12.64 -10.64
CA PHE A 116 -3.90 -12.27 -11.06
C PHE A 116 -4.52 -13.45 -11.80
N ALA A 117 -5.59 -14.00 -11.22
CA ALA A 117 -6.35 -15.07 -11.86
C ALA A 117 -7.24 -14.51 -12.97
N ASP A 118 -7.81 -13.32 -12.73
CA ASP A 118 -8.68 -12.57 -13.60
C ASP A 118 -8.68 -11.08 -13.21
N VAL A 119 -9.07 -10.19 -14.13
CA VAL A 119 -9.20 -8.75 -13.88
C VAL A 119 -10.53 -8.28 -14.45
N GLU A 120 -11.46 -7.93 -13.58
CA GLU A 120 -12.73 -7.31 -13.97
C GLU A 120 -12.52 -5.82 -14.17
N LEU A 121 -13.03 -5.25 -15.28
CA LEU A 121 -13.08 -3.82 -15.51
C LEU A 121 -14.48 -3.30 -15.18
N SER A 122 -14.56 -2.14 -14.53
CA SER A 122 -15.83 -1.51 -14.16
C SER A 122 -15.67 0.01 -14.07
N ASP A 123 -16.68 0.73 -14.54
CA ASP A 123 -16.89 2.16 -14.37
C ASP A 123 -17.64 2.49 -13.06
N GLU A 124 -18.09 1.46 -12.33
CA GLU A 124 -18.68 1.60 -11.00
C GLU A 124 -17.63 1.38 -9.90
N PRO A 125 -17.11 2.45 -9.27
CA PRO A 125 -16.13 2.33 -8.20
C PRO A 125 -16.67 1.55 -6.99
N ARG A 126 -15.82 0.71 -6.39
CA ARG A 126 -16.18 -0.17 -5.26
C ARG A 126 -15.25 0.07 -4.07
N ASN A 127 -15.74 -0.19 -2.89
CA ASN A 127 -14.96 -0.17 -1.64
C ASN A 127 -14.17 1.15 -1.47
N THR A 128 -12.87 1.06 -1.29
CA THR A 128 -11.97 2.21 -1.10
C THR A 128 -11.81 3.09 -2.34
N ASP A 129 -12.26 2.64 -3.52
CA ASP A 129 -12.20 3.42 -4.75
C ASP A 129 -13.24 4.56 -4.80
N LYS A 130 -14.23 4.56 -3.90
CA LYS A 130 -15.26 5.61 -3.80
C LYS A 130 -15.41 6.19 -2.39
N ASP A 131 -14.49 5.93 -1.50
CA ASP A 131 -14.61 6.30 -0.09
C ASP A 131 -14.71 7.81 0.13
N LEU A 132 -14.04 8.62 -0.67
CA LEU A 132 -14.15 10.08 -0.61
C LEU A 132 -15.52 10.56 -1.13
N HIS A 133 -16.00 9.98 -2.21
CA HIS A 133 -17.32 10.30 -2.77
C HIS A 133 -18.42 9.99 -1.73
N ASP A 134 -18.36 8.79 -1.14
CA ASP A 134 -19.32 8.37 -0.12
C ASP A 134 -19.26 9.26 1.13
N LEU A 135 -18.05 9.67 1.55
CA LEU A 135 -17.85 10.56 2.69
C LEU A 135 -18.42 11.97 2.44
N LEU A 136 -18.26 12.50 1.24
CA LEU A 136 -18.75 13.84 0.87
C LEU A 136 -20.25 13.87 0.63
N ASN A 137 -20.90 12.72 0.54
CA ASN A 137 -22.34 12.57 0.32
C ASN A 137 -22.86 13.40 -0.87
N ILE A 138 -22.12 13.41 -1.98
CA ILE A 138 -22.47 14.13 -3.21
C ILE A 138 -23.26 13.20 -4.13
N MET A 139 -24.27 13.75 -4.83
CA MET A 139 -25.14 12.96 -5.70
C MET A 139 -24.51 12.62 -7.04
N LEU A 140 -23.58 13.45 -7.51
CA LEU A 140 -22.90 13.26 -8.80
C LEU A 140 -21.41 13.08 -8.55
N GLY A 141 -20.88 11.95 -8.99
CA GLY A 141 -19.45 11.68 -8.99
C GLY A 141 -18.72 12.41 -10.13
N PRO A 142 -17.40 12.42 -10.15
CA PRO A 142 -16.62 12.81 -11.31
C PRO A 142 -16.92 11.87 -12.48
N ASP A 143 -16.62 12.34 -13.69
CA ASP A 143 -16.81 11.59 -14.93
C ASP A 143 -16.21 10.17 -14.86
N ASP A 144 -16.81 9.28 -15.64
CA ASP A 144 -16.50 7.86 -15.71
C ASP A 144 -15.00 7.58 -15.72
N GLU A 145 -14.59 6.65 -14.90
CA GLU A 145 -13.22 6.14 -14.81
C GLU A 145 -13.30 4.62 -14.79
N GLU A 146 -12.76 3.99 -15.82
CA GLU A 146 -12.65 2.54 -15.83
C GLU A 146 -11.59 2.10 -14.82
N LEU A 147 -12.00 1.34 -13.82
CA LEU A 147 -11.17 0.78 -12.77
C LEU A 147 -11.03 -0.73 -12.94
N ALA A 148 -9.93 -1.27 -12.44
CA ALA A 148 -9.62 -2.69 -12.52
C ALA A 148 -9.71 -3.35 -11.15
N TYR A 149 -10.40 -4.47 -11.10
CA TYR A 149 -10.65 -5.28 -9.91
C TYR A 149 -10.07 -6.67 -10.10
N PRO A 150 -8.78 -6.87 -9.78
CA PRO A 150 -8.14 -8.16 -9.94
C PRO A 150 -8.61 -9.17 -8.89
N ASN A 151 -8.90 -10.39 -9.35
CA ASN A 151 -9.01 -11.55 -8.48
C ASN A 151 -7.63 -12.11 -8.23
N LEU A 152 -7.24 -12.19 -6.96
CA LEU A 152 -5.92 -12.67 -6.56
C LEU A 152 -5.93 -14.17 -6.32
N ALA A 153 -4.94 -14.86 -6.87
CA ALA A 153 -4.63 -16.25 -6.55
C ALA A 153 -3.33 -16.32 -5.78
N PHE A 154 -3.31 -17.14 -4.72
CA PHE A 154 -2.18 -17.30 -3.82
C PHE A 154 -1.62 -18.71 -3.97
N SER A 155 -0.29 -18.84 -4.15
CA SER A 155 0.34 -20.15 -4.18
C SER A 155 0.27 -20.82 -2.79
N GLU A 156 0.47 -22.11 -2.78
CA GLU A 156 0.80 -22.81 -1.53
C GLU A 156 2.14 -22.30 -0.99
N GLY A 157 2.31 -22.37 0.31
CA GLY A 157 3.53 -21.97 1.03
C GLY A 157 3.27 -21.64 2.49
N ASP A 158 4.36 -21.45 3.21
CA ASP A 158 4.29 -21.04 4.61
C ASP A 158 3.66 -19.66 4.74
N ARG A 159 2.79 -19.49 5.72
CA ARG A 159 2.12 -18.26 6.08
C ARG A 159 2.49 -17.89 7.51
N PRO A 160 3.20 -16.78 7.72
CA PRO A 160 3.54 -16.34 9.07
C PRO A 160 2.31 -15.81 9.80
N ASN A 161 2.34 -15.88 11.14
CA ASN A 161 1.44 -15.09 11.96
C ASN A 161 1.94 -13.65 12.01
N VAL A 162 1.07 -12.69 11.81
CA VAL A 162 1.40 -11.27 11.82
C VAL A 162 0.51 -10.50 12.80
N VAL A 163 0.98 -9.35 13.22
CA VAL A 163 0.17 -8.31 13.85
C VAL A 163 0.31 -7.08 12.98
N VAL A 164 -0.79 -6.58 12.47
CA VAL A 164 -0.83 -5.38 11.64
C VAL A 164 -1.24 -4.18 12.50
N ILE A 165 -0.47 -3.11 12.44
CA ILE A 165 -0.80 -1.80 13.01
C ILE A 165 -0.73 -0.83 11.85
N GLY A 166 -1.86 -0.34 11.39
CA GLY A 166 -1.93 0.50 10.21
C GLY A 166 -3.11 1.46 10.25
N ASP A 167 -3.19 2.25 9.21
CA ASP A 167 -4.32 3.15 8.93
C ASP A 167 -5.31 2.52 7.94
N SER A 168 -6.23 3.33 7.43
CA SER A 168 -7.29 2.91 6.53
C SER A 168 -6.82 2.38 5.17
N TYR A 169 -5.57 2.62 4.76
CA TYR A 169 -5.00 2.01 3.54
C TYR A 169 -5.00 0.48 3.60
N TYR A 170 -4.89 -0.10 4.81
CA TYR A 170 -4.90 -1.54 5.00
C TYR A 170 -6.25 -2.20 4.65
N TRP A 171 -7.36 -1.46 4.68
CA TRP A 171 -8.67 -1.99 4.33
C TRP A 171 -8.75 -2.50 2.88
N THR A 172 -8.02 -1.88 1.93
CA THR A 172 -7.97 -2.39 0.57
C THR A 172 -7.33 -3.79 0.51
N TYR A 173 -6.27 -4.02 1.27
CA TYR A 173 -5.68 -5.36 1.41
C TYR A 173 -6.65 -6.36 2.03
N TYR A 174 -7.43 -5.91 3.00
CA TYR A 174 -8.45 -6.75 3.62
C TYR A 174 -9.51 -7.16 2.60
N TYR A 175 -10.05 -6.24 1.80
CA TYR A 175 -11.03 -6.53 0.74
C TYR A 175 -10.47 -7.45 -0.35
N LEU A 176 -9.20 -7.36 -0.67
CA LEU A 176 -8.50 -8.23 -1.62
C LEU A 176 -8.22 -9.64 -1.05
N GLY A 177 -8.53 -9.92 0.21
CA GLY A 177 -8.25 -11.20 0.84
C GLY A 177 -6.77 -11.47 1.10
N ILE A 178 -5.93 -10.44 1.04
CA ILE A 178 -4.47 -10.56 1.21
C ILE A 178 -4.11 -11.11 2.59
N HIS A 179 -4.85 -10.69 3.63
CA HIS A 179 -4.68 -11.19 4.98
C HIS A 179 -4.87 -12.71 5.09
N GLN A 180 -5.81 -13.30 4.32
CA GLN A 180 -6.06 -14.74 4.28
C GLN A 180 -5.09 -15.48 3.36
N GLY A 181 -4.66 -14.82 2.28
CA GLY A 181 -3.80 -15.41 1.27
C GLY A 181 -2.32 -15.47 1.68
N LEU A 182 -1.83 -14.48 2.42
CA LEU A 182 -0.42 -14.35 2.78
C LEU A 182 -0.10 -14.75 4.22
N PHE A 183 -1.06 -14.69 5.15
CA PHE A 183 -0.83 -14.87 6.57
C PHE A 183 -1.66 -16.02 7.14
N ALA A 184 -1.12 -16.72 8.15
CA ALA A 184 -1.83 -17.80 8.84
C ALA A 184 -2.85 -17.24 9.85
N SER A 185 -2.51 -16.10 10.52
CA SER A 185 -3.39 -15.31 11.38
C SER A 185 -2.89 -13.87 11.42
N GLU A 186 -3.80 -12.98 11.68
CA GLU A 186 -3.61 -11.55 11.78
C GLU A 186 -4.18 -11.02 13.09
#